data_a171e4a0eb593748d7834ffe06132dd7
#
_entry.id   a171e4a0eb593748d7834ffe06132dd7
#
_cell.length_a   1.000
_cell.length_b   1.000
_cell.length_c   1.000
_cell.angle_alpha   90.00
_cell.angle_beta   90.00
_cell.angle_gamma   90.00
#
_symmetry.space_group_name_H-M   'P 1'
#
loop_
_entity.id
_entity.type
_entity.pdbx_description
1 polymer ?
#
loop_
_entity_poly.entity_id
_entity_poly.type
_entity_poly.pdbx_seq_one_letter_code
_entity_poly.pdbx_strand_id
1 'polypeptide(L)'
;MAEQLSLYGFNAKSLTSDTPADERKQLAKDLREGTLHYLCVVDIFNEGVDIPEVDTVLFLRPTESLTIFLQQLGRGLRLSAGKTELTVLDFVAQANRKYDFASRFRALTLQPEKNIQKQIKEGFTLLPFGCSIVMEKKARQYILDNITSAIYNKNRIVKEINSYASIPTLTQFLENNGQDIRILYQGSNCWSSLKRAAGRISYADDAVTKRLEKGVSNLIHHNTSSFLRFVERFIAGENVHKVEDNKTYAIMLYYALFQDKLSKTGYSSINEALELIYLPKYAYFKQEIAEIVSYLLSRLDIKTTPIGAEIIPGLELYGCYTREEVFTLVGRQTADLRMQGVASGVFNLPEHNATLLFVTLNKSEKDFSPSTQYNDYLINEEYFHWQSQNTDSHNNNGGRRYTEQSQTKNKIILFVREEKKDSFGNTSPFHCFGLVDYVSSHDDFPMNVKWKLQKPAMAQYLKAI
;
A
#
# COMPACT_ATOMS: atom_id res chain seq x y z
N MET A 1 12.42 -17.49 18.33
CA MET A 1 12.81 -16.15 18.90
C MET A 1 13.86 -16.31 19.98
N ALA A 2 13.61 -17.00 21.10
CA ALA A 2 14.62 -17.18 22.17
C ALA A 2 15.91 -17.80 21.65
N GLU A 3 15.82 -18.86 20.86
CA GLU A 3 16.99 -19.49 20.22
C GLU A 3 17.76 -18.53 19.31
N GLN A 4 17.03 -17.72 18.53
CA GLN A 4 17.66 -16.72 17.67
C GLN A 4 18.41 -15.67 18.49
N LEU A 5 17.78 -15.14 19.55
CA LEU A 5 18.45 -14.21 20.45
C LEU A 5 19.70 -14.81 21.07
N SER A 6 19.63 -16.10 21.47
CA SER A 6 20.79 -16.81 22.04
C SER A 6 21.93 -16.98 21.02
N LEU A 7 21.63 -17.19 19.74
CA LEU A 7 22.65 -17.24 18.67
C LEU A 7 23.38 -15.91 18.51
N TYR A 8 22.72 -14.79 18.82
CA TYR A 8 23.35 -13.45 18.81
C TYR A 8 24.01 -13.08 20.16
N GLY A 9 24.14 -14.05 21.09
CA GLY A 9 24.82 -13.85 22.39
C GLY A 9 23.96 -13.24 23.49
N PHE A 10 22.64 -13.12 23.28
CA PHE A 10 21.71 -12.63 24.30
C PHE A 10 21.28 -13.79 25.21
N ASN A 11 21.22 -13.54 26.52
CA ASN A 11 20.66 -14.51 27.46
C ASN A 11 19.12 -14.49 27.40
N ALA A 12 18.56 -15.38 26.59
CA ALA A 12 17.14 -15.48 26.31
C ALA A 12 16.59 -16.88 26.52
N LYS A 13 15.39 -16.98 27.10
CA LYS A 13 14.64 -18.22 27.29
C LYS A 13 13.20 -18.08 26.80
N SER A 14 12.56 -19.20 26.50
CA SER A 14 11.14 -19.27 26.17
C SER A 14 10.33 -19.82 27.33
N LEU A 15 9.10 -19.32 27.49
CA LEU A 15 8.12 -19.82 28.46
C LEU A 15 6.80 -20.05 27.71
N THR A 16 6.36 -21.31 27.67
CA THR A 16 5.16 -21.77 26.97
C THR A 16 4.20 -22.48 27.93
N SER A 17 3.00 -22.87 27.45
CA SER A 17 2.04 -23.67 28.20
C SER A 17 2.66 -24.98 28.75
N ASP A 18 3.61 -25.52 28.01
CA ASP A 18 4.22 -26.81 28.33
C ASP A 18 5.39 -26.71 29.32
N THR A 19 5.81 -25.47 29.65
CA THR A 19 6.89 -25.26 30.63
C THR A 19 6.45 -25.69 32.05
N PRO A 20 7.17 -26.59 32.71
CA PRO A 20 6.83 -27.04 34.06
C PRO A 20 6.76 -25.92 35.10
N ALA A 21 5.91 -26.07 36.12
CA ALA A 21 5.66 -25.01 37.12
C ALA A 21 6.93 -24.58 37.87
N ASP A 22 7.83 -25.51 38.18
CA ASP A 22 9.08 -25.18 38.87
C ASP A 22 10.07 -24.44 37.98
N GLU A 23 10.13 -24.81 36.69
CA GLU A 23 10.94 -24.10 35.70
C GLU A 23 10.40 -22.67 35.47
N ARG A 24 9.08 -22.49 35.47
CA ARG A 24 8.48 -21.13 35.38
C ARG A 24 8.89 -20.23 36.53
N LYS A 25 8.92 -20.79 37.77
CA LYS A 25 9.36 -20.07 38.98
C LYS A 25 10.84 -19.70 38.87
N GLN A 26 11.66 -20.62 38.35
CA GLN A 26 13.09 -20.38 38.21
C GLN A 26 13.35 -19.30 37.15
N LEU A 27 12.71 -19.37 35.98
CA LEU A 27 12.81 -18.34 34.92
C LEU A 27 12.37 -16.95 35.40
N ALA A 28 11.29 -16.90 36.20
CA ALA A 28 10.83 -15.65 36.80
C ALA A 28 11.85 -15.10 37.82
N LYS A 29 12.50 -15.98 38.60
CA LYS A 29 13.56 -15.59 39.52
C LYS A 29 14.79 -15.09 38.76
N ASP A 30 15.23 -15.80 37.73
CA ASP A 30 16.40 -15.45 36.92
C ASP A 30 16.22 -14.10 36.23
N LEU A 31 15.00 -13.81 35.71
CA LEU A 31 14.67 -12.53 35.12
C LEU A 31 14.68 -11.40 36.18
N ARG A 32 14.16 -11.65 37.38
CA ARG A 32 14.15 -10.70 38.50
C ARG A 32 15.57 -10.39 39.01
N GLU A 33 16.44 -11.39 39.06
CA GLU A 33 17.83 -11.24 39.49
C GLU A 33 18.75 -10.70 38.38
N GLY A 34 18.23 -10.50 37.14
CA GLY A 34 18.98 -10.01 36.01
C GLY A 34 19.97 -11.01 35.40
N THR A 35 19.91 -12.28 35.82
CA THR A 35 20.69 -13.36 35.21
C THR A 35 20.11 -13.82 33.88
N LEU A 36 18.80 -13.64 33.67
CA LEU A 36 18.10 -13.77 32.39
C LEU A 36 17.68 -12.37 31.89
N HIS A 37 18.03 -12.02 30.66
CA HIS A 37 17.74 -10.70 30.11
C HIS A 37 16.44 -10.67 29.29
N TYR A 38 16.11 -11.74 28.58
CA TYR A 38 14.95 -11.81 27.70
C TYR A 38 14.12 -13.06 27.98
N LEU A 39 12.85 -12.88 28.26
CA LEU A 39 11.87 -13.97 28.39
C LEU A 39 10.84 -13.88 27.27
N CYS A 40 10.90 -14.82 26.30
CA CYS A 40 9.95 -14.93 25.21
C CYS A 40 8.73 -15.72 25.68
N VAL A 41 7.55 -15.11 25.69
CA VAL A 41 6.31 -15.73 26.17
C VAL A 41 5.26 -15.82 25.08
N VAL A 42 4.46 -16.89 25.06
CA VAL A 42 3.31 -17.07 24.17
C VAL A 42 2.09 -17.38 25.04
N ASP A 43 1.09 -16.50 25.01
CA ASP A 43 -0.22 -16.61 25.67
C ASP A 43 -0.26 -16.83 27.19
N ILE A 44 0.87 -17.13 27.84
CA ILE A 44 0.96 -17.46 29.29
C ILE A 44 1.09 -16.21 30.15
N PHE A 45 1.48 -15.09 29.60
CA PHE A 45 1.58 -13.84 30.37
C PHE A 45 0.22 -13.39 30.92
N ASN A 46 -0.86 -14.05 30.51
CA ASN A 46 -2.22 -13.78 30.99
C ASN A 46 -2.53 -14.41 32.33
N GLU A 47 -1.83 -15.50 32.75
CA GLU A 47 -2.07 -16.19 34.00
C GLU A 47 -0.75 -16.63 34.68
N GLY A 48 -0.50 -16.17 35.89
CA GLY A 48 0.46 -16.80 36.82
C GLY A 48 1.90 -16.30 36.85
N VAL A 49 2.35 -15.41 35.95
CA VAL A 49 3.71 -14.82 36.02
C VAL A 49 3.61 -13.40 36.54
N ASP A 50 4.14 -13.15 37.72
CA ASP A 50 4.18 -11.82 38.34
C ASP A 50 5.64 -11.40 38.57
N ILE A 51 6.10 -10.49 37.72
CA ILE A 51 7.47 -9.96 37.73
C ILE A 51 7.37 -8.42 37.62
N PRO A 52 7.17 -7.72 38.74
CA PRO A 52 7.05 -6.26 38.77
C PRO A 52 8.30 -5.54 38.27
N GLU A 53 9.45 -6.19 38.31
CA GLU A 53 10.76 -5.68 37.92
C GLU A 53 10.90 -5.49 36.38
N VAL A 54 10.03 -6.09 35.59
CA VAL A 54 10.06 -5.91 34.12
C VAL A 54 9.89 -4.44 33.76
N ASP A 55 10.89 -3.89 33.12
CA ASP A 55 10.96 -2.49 32.67
C ASP A 55 10.71 -2.31 31.16
N THR A 56 10.76 -3.40 30.40
CA THR A 56 10.57 -3.37 28.96
C THR A 56 9.68 -4.51 28.49
N VAL A 57 8.66 -4.19 27.68
CA VAL A 57 7.73 -5.17 27.06
C VAL A 57 7.73 -4.97 25.56
N LEU A 58 7.93 -6.06 24.80
CA LEU A 58 7.87 -6.08 23.35
C LEU A 58 6.63 -6.86 22.89
N PHE A 59 5.68 -6.17 22.26
CA PHE A 59 4.55 -6.80 21.58
C PHE A 59 4.91 -7.12 20.13
N LEU A 60 5.41 -8.34 19.90
CA LEU A 60 5.85 -8.80 18.57
C LEU A 60 4.69 -9.35 17.73
N ARG A 61 3.56 -9.61 18.35
CA ARG A 61 2.33 -10.06 17.70
C ARG A 61 1.15 -9.18 18.12
N PRO A 62 0.39 -8.63 17.16
CA PRO A 62 -0.82 -7.89 17.50
C PRO A 62 -1.80 -8.74 18.28
N THR A 63 -2.22 -8.26 19.46
CA THR A 63 -3.25 -8.90 20.29
C THR A 63 -4.60 -8.29 19.94
N GLU A 64 -5.53 -9.09 19.40
CA GLU A 64 -6.87 -8.61 18.97
C GLU A 64 -7.75 -8.21 20.17
N SER A 65 -7.53 -8.82 21.34
CA SER A 65 -8.30 -8.53 22.56
C SER A 65 -7.73 -7.32 23.30
N LEU A 66 -8.53 -6.26 23.42
CA LEU A 66 -8.21 -5.11 24.26
C LEU A 66 -7.96 -5.51 25.74
N THR A 67 -8.79 -6.42 26.25
CA THR A 67 -8.66 -6.91 27.64
C THR A 67 -7.32 -7.58 27.88
N ILE A 68 -6.88 -8.46 26.98
CA ILE A 68 -5.57 -9.13 27.06
C ILE A 68 -4.44 -8.11 26.98
N PHE A 69 -4.52 -7.14 26.04
CA PHE A 69 -3.53 -6.08 25.94
C PHE A 69 -3.40 -5.27 27.24
N LEU A 70 -4.52 -4.83 27.82
CA LEU A 70 -4.51 -4.07 29.08
C LEU A 70 -4.01 -4.90 30.26
N GLN A 71 -4.32 -6.20 30.32
CA GLN A 71 -3.79 -7.10 31.34
C GLN A 71 -2.27 -7.26 31.23
N GLN A 72 -1.75 -7.43 30.01
CA GLN A 72 -0.31 -7.54 29.75
C GLN A 72 0.41 -6.23 30.11
N LEU A 73 -0.14 -5.08 29.68
CA LEU A 73 0.39 -3.77 30.01
C LEU A 73 0.37 -3.52 31.53
N GLY A 74 -0.75 -3.82 32.18
CA GLY A 74 -0.93 -3.63 33.63
C GLY A 74 0.06 -4.41 34.49
N ARG A 75 0.51 -5.58 34.04
CA ARG A 75 1.57 -6.34 34.74
C ARG A 75 2.92 -5.62 34.67
N GLY A 76 3.25 -5.07 33.49
CA GLY A 76 4.47 -4.25 33.34
C GLY A 76 4.41 -2.91 34.06
N LEU A 77 3.21 -2.37 34.35
CA LEU A 77 3.05 -1.09 35.07
C LEU A 77 3.14 -1.23 36.60
N ARG A 78 3.37 -2.43 37.14
CA ARG A 78 3.54 -2.60 38.57
C ARG A 78 4.80 -1.91 39.07
N LEU A 79 4.70 -1.35 40.26
CA LEU A 79 5.81 -0.65 40.92
C LEU A 79 6.81 -1.69 41.48
N SER A 80 8.08 -1.42 41.27
CA SER A 80 9.20 -2.18 41.86
C SER A 80 10.33 -1.24 42.24
N ALA A 81 11.12 -1.62 43.23
CA ALA A 81 12.28 -0.87 43.67
C ALA A 81 13.32 -0.78 42.54
N GLY A 82 13.75 0.45 42.22
CA GLY A 82 14.71 0.72 41.14
C GLY A 82 14.11 0.85 39.75
N LYS A 83 12.82 0.57 39.55
CA LYS A 83 12.13 0.76 38.27
C LYS A 83 11.51 2.13 38.22
N THR A 84 11.95 2.96 37.27
CA THR A 84 11.48 4.34 37.08
C THR A 84 10.36 4.46 36.05
N GLU A 85 10.35 3.56 35.03
CA GLU A 85 9.38 3.59 33.94
C GLU A 85 9.17 2.19 33.34
N LEU A 86 8.15 2.06 32.52
CA LEU A 86 7.94 0.92 31.64
C LEU A 86 8.06 1.36 30.20
N THR A 87 9.00 0.80 29.48
CA THR A 87 9.10 0.97 28.02
C THR A 87 8.28 -0.11 27.31
N VAL A 88 7.37 0.31 26.43
CA VAL A 88 6.56 -0.60 25.62
C VAL A 88 6.89 -0.41 24.15
N LEU A 89 7.42 -1.45 23.51
CA LEU A 89 7.67 -1.49 22.05
C LEU A 89 6.57 -2.33 21.39
N ASP A 90 5.68 -1.66 20.69
CA ASP A 90 4.57 -2.30 19.99
C ASP A 90 4.85 -2.36 18.48
N PHE A 91 5.16 -3.56 17.99
CA PHE A 91 5.41 -3.80 16.58
C PHE A 91 4.09 -3.94 15.85
N VAL A 92 3.62 -2.84 15.28
CA VAL A 92 2.44 -2.79 14.42
C VAL A 92 2.77 -3.48 13.11
N ALA A 93 2.73 -4.82 13.12
CA ALA A 93 2.75 -5.60 11.88
C ALA A 93 1.46 -5.32 11.10
N GLN A 94 1.38 -5.78 9.84
CA GLN A 94 0.15 -5.74 9.05
C GLN A 94 -0.99 -6.46 9.79
N ALA A 95 -1.59 -5.74 10.73
CA ALA A 95 -2.69 -6.27 11.51
C ALA A 95 -3.89 -6.53 10.57
N ASN A 96 -4.66 -7.57 10.88
CA ASN A 96 -5.93 -7.81 10.21
C ASN A 96 -6.76 -6.51 10.21
N ARG A 97 -7.46 -6.21 9.10
CA ARG A 97 -8.38 -5.06 8.99
C ARG A 97 -9.40 -4.95 10.12
N LYS A 98 -9.71 -6.06 10.78
CA LYS A 98 -10.60 -6.11 11.95
C LYS A 98 -9.94 -5.62 13.24
N TYR A 99 -8.65 -5.31 13.22
CA TYR A 99 -7.94 -4.85 14.41
C TYR A 99 -8.40 -3.45 14.81
N ASP A 100 -8.92 -3.32 16.02
CA ASP A 100 -9.49 -2.06 16.52
C ASP A 100 -8.43 -1.21 17.25
N PHE A 101 -7.61 -0.51 16.48
CA PHE A 101 -6.65 0.46 17.01
C PHE A 101 -7.35 1.61 17.75
N ALA A 102 -8.55 2.01 17.32
CA ALA A 102 -9.24 3.13 17.94
C ALA A 102 -9.57 2.83 19.41
N SER A 103 -10.16 1.67 19.71
CA SER A 103 -10.47 1.25 21.08
C SER A 103 -9.20 1.11 21.93
N ARG A 104 -8.12 0.57 21.35
CA ARG A 104 -6.84 0.41 22.04
C ARG A 104 -6.24 1.76 22.49
N PHE A 105 -6.15 2.72 21.58
CA PHE A 105 -5.61 4.05 21.93
C PHE A 105 -6.55 4.85 22.82
N ARG A 106 -7.88 4.71 22.66
CA ARG A 106 -8.84 5.34 23.59
C ARG A 106 -8.65 4.85 25.03
N ALA A 107 -8.37 3.56 25.22
CA ALA A 107 -8.14 3.01 26.54
C ALA A 107 -6.86 3.53 27.22
N LEU A 108 -5.90 4.06 26.45
CA LEU A 108 -4.64 4.62 26.95
C LEU A 108 -4.73 6.13 27.22
N THR A 109 -5.82 6.81 26.81
CA THR A 109 -5.95 8.27 26.91
C THR A 109 -6.90 8.68 28.02
N LEU A 110 -6.68 9.86 28.62
CA LEU A 110 -7.56 10.42 29.66
C LEU A 110 -8.89 10.94 29.10
N GLN A 111 -9.02 11.07 27.78
CA GLN A 111 -10.21 11.61 27.14
C GLN A 111 -10.63 10.74 25.94
N PRO A 112 -11.26 9.61 26.22
CA PRO A 112 -11.67 8.63 25.19
C PRO A 112 -12.71 9.17 24.22
N GLU A 113 -13.47 10.19 24.62
CA GLU A 113 -14.49 10.86 23.81
C GLU A 113 -13.92 11.73 22.67
N LYS A 114 -12.66 12.21 22.83
CA LYS A 114 -12.03 13.04 21.81
C LYS A 114 -11.62 12.26 20.58
N ASN A 115 -11.63 12.94 19.43
CA ASN A 115 -11.27 12.39 18.14
C ASN A 115 -9.86 11.77 18.19
N ILE A 116 -9.81 10.44 18.23
CA ILE A 116 -8.57 9.67 18.32
C ILE A 116 -7.65 9.88 17.11
N GLN A 117 -8.21 10.12 15.93
CA GLN A 117 -7.42 10.40 14.73
C GLN A 117 -6.63 11.71 14.90
N LYS A 118 -7.26 12.73 15.50
CA LYS A 118 -6.59 14.00 15.80
C LYS A 118 -5.46 13.79 16.80
N GLN A 119 -5.69 13.02 17.85
CA GLN A 119 -4.65 12.72 18.85
C GLN A 119 -3.45 11.97 18.23
N ILE A 120 -3.70 10.99 17.34
CA ILE A 120 -2.64 10.25 16.65
C ILE A 120 -1.84 11.17 15.71
N LYS A 121 -2.51 12.10 15.02
CA LYS A 121 -1.84 13.10 14.14
C LYS A 121 -1.00 14.10 14.93
N GLU A 122 -1.50 14.57 16.06
CA GLU A 122 -0.89 15.64 16.89
C GLU A 122 0.06 15.10 17.98
N GLY A 123 0.16 13.77 18.16
CA GLY A 123 1.12 13.15 19.09
C GLY A 123 0.64 13.00 20.53
N PHE A 124 -0.63 12.65 20.77
CA PHE A 124 -1.17 12.31 22.10
C PHE A 124 -0.86 13.32 23.22
N THR A 125 -1.30 14.53 23.04
CA THR A 125 -1.06 15.63 24.01
C THR A 125 -1.80 15.46 25.35
N LEU A 126 -2.66 14.46 25.49
CA LEU A 126 -3.55 14.24 26.65
C LEU A 126 -3.33 12.86 27.28
N LEU A 127 -2.09 12.54 27.60
CA LEU A 127 -1.72 11.36 28.37
C LEU A 127 -1.58 11.69 29.85
N PRO A 128 -1.62 10.70 30.75
CA PRO A 128 -1.25 10.85 32.15
C PRO A 128 0.17 11.44 32.29
N PHE A 129 0.38 12.21 33.34
CA PHE A 129 1.69 12.82 33.60
C PHE A 129 2.80 11.74 33.66
N GLY A 130 3.90 12.02 32.98
CA GLY A 130 5.02 11.08 32.87
C GLY A 130 4.87 10.01 31.78
N CYS A 131 3.74 9.98 31.05
CA CYS A 131 3.52 9.05 29.95
C CYS A 131 3.74 9.72 28.59
N SER A 132 4.29 8.98 27.63
CA SER A 132 4.42 9.41 26.23
C SER A 132 4.10 8.25 25.27
N ILE A 133 3.55 8.58 24.11
CA ILE A 133 3.39 7.64 23.00
C ILE A 133 4.07 8.25 21.78
N VAL A 134 5.12 7.59 21.31
CA VAL A 134 5.85 7.97 20.10
C VAL A 134 5.53 6.95 19.02
N MET A 135 5.09 7.42 17.86
CA MET A 135 4.79 6.56 16.72
C MET A 135 5.77 6.83 15.60
N GLU A 136 6.33 5.76 15.07
CA GLU A 136 7.05 5.79 13.80
C GLU A 136 6.08 6.22 12.68
N LYS A 137 6.57 6.97 11.69
CA LYS A 137 5.73 7.61 10.67
C LYS A 137 4.87 6.62 9.87
N LYS A 138 5.43 5.46 9.51
CA LYS A 138 4.69 4.40 8.79
C LYS A 138 3.62 3.76 9.66
N ALA A 139 3.97 3.41 10.89
CA ALA A 139 3.03 2.87 11.85
C ALA A 139 1.86 3.83 12.10
N ARG A 140 2.15 5.13 12.24
CA ARG A 140 1.14 6.18 12.38
C ARG A 140 0.18 6.23 11.19
N GLN A 141 0.70 6.22 9.97
CA GLN A 141 -0.12 6.25 8.76
C GLN A 141 -0.99 4.99 8.66
N TYR A 142 -0.40 3.83 8.86
CA TYR A 142 -1.12 2.56 8.86
C TYR A 142 -2.27 2.52 9.87
N ILE A 143 -2.02 2.98 11.10
CA ILE A 143 -3.04 3.05 12.16
C ILE A 143 -4.16 4.02 11.79
N LEU A 144 -3.81 5.21 11.26
CA LEU A 144 -4.79 6.20 10.81
C LEU A 144 -5.67 5.66 9.70
N ASP A 145 -5.09 4.98 8.71
CA ASP A 145 -5.82 4.38 7.60
C ASP A 145 -6.75 3.26 8.09
N ASN A 146 -6.30 2.41 9.02
CA ASN A 146 -7.11 1.36 9.63
C ASN A 146 -8.31 1.97 10.39
N ILE A 147 -8.06 2.93 11.28
CA ILE A 147 -9.12 3.61 12.03
C ILE A 147 -10.11 4.29 11.07
N THR A 148 -9.61 4.94 10.03
CA THR A 148 -10.41 5.62 9.03
C THR A 148 -11.30 4.62 8.29
N SER A 149 -10.74 3.51 7.83
CA SER A 149 -11.49 2.46 7.11
C SER A 149 -12.55 1.78 8.00
N ALA A 150 -12.26 1.59 9.28
CA ALA A 150 -13.21 1.00 10.24
C ALA A 150 -14.37 1.96 10.59
N ILE A 151 -14.09 3.27 10.66
CA ILE A 151 -15.08 4.29 10.99
C ILE A 151 -15.96 4.66 9.80
N TYR A 152 -15.37 4.78 8.59
CA TYR A 152 -16.06 5.19 7.37
C TYR A 152 -16.51 3.97 6.55
N ASN A 153 -17.53 3.29 7.02
CA ASN A 153 -18.24 2.31 6.21
C ASN A 153 -19.29 2.99 5.30
N LYS A 154 -19.83 2.25 4.32
CA LYS A 154 -20.83 2.75 3.37
C LYS A 154 -21.98 3.50 4.04
N ASN A 155 -22.53 2.96 5.13
CA ASN A 155 -23.68 3.55 5.83
C ASN A 155 -23.35 4.90 6.45
N ARG A 156 -22.15 5.07 6.98
CA ARG A 156 -21.69 6.34 7.52
C ARG A 156 -21.48 7.38 6.43
N ILE A 157 -20.83 6.99 5.31
CA ILE A 157 -20.65 7.89 4.16
C ILE A 157 -22.01 8.36 3.64
N VAL A 158 -22.98 7.45 3.50
CA VAL A 158 -24.36 7.76 3.08
C VAL A 158 -25.02 8.76 4.06
N LYS A 159 -24.86 8.54 5.36
CA LYS A 159 -25.40 9.46 6.40
C LYS A 159 -24.74 10.83 6.29
N GLU A 160 -23.41 10.88 6.10
CA GLU A 160 -22.69 12.15 5.93
C GLU A 160 -23.12 12.89 4.66
N ILE A 161 -23.30 12.19 3.51
CA ILE A 161 -23.83 12.81 2.28
C ILE A 161 -25.20 13.44 2.55
N ASN A 162 -26.05 12.81 3.34
CA ASN A 162 -27.38 13.31 3.66
C ASN A 162 -27.38 14.47 4.67
N SER A 163 -26.30 14.72 5.37
CA SER A 163 -26.18 15.89 6.27
C SER A 163 -25.96 17.21 5.52
N TYR A 164 -25.53 17.16 4.25
CA TYR A 164 -25.36 18.34 3.43
C TYR A 164 -26.71 18.86 2.88
N ALA A 165 -26.92 20.16 2.91
CA ALA A 165 -28.11 20.80 2.32
C ALA A 165 -28.22 20.56 0.81
N SER A 166 -27.09 20.64 0.08
CA SER A 166 -26.97 20.28 -1.34
C SER A 166 -25.98 19.11 -1.50
N ILE A 167 -26.01 18.43 -2.65
CA ILE A 167 -25.06 17.34 -2.92
C ILE A 167 -23.65 17.92 -2.97
N PRO A 168 -22.73 17.49 -2.08
CA PRO A 168 -21.35 17.98 -2.10
C PRO A 168 -20.61 17.44 -3.33
N THR A 169 -19.62 18.18 -3.83
CA THR A 169 -18.64 17.62 -4.75
C THR A 169 -17.74 16.63 -4.03
N LEU A 170 -17.07 15.76 -4.77
CA LEU A 170 -16.10 14.81 -4.22
C LEU A 170 -15.02 15.54 -3.37
N THR A 171 -14.45 16.61 -3.89
CA THR A 171 -13.44 17.41 -3.18
C THR A 171 -13.99 18.00 -1.89
N GLN A 172 -15.16 18.65 -1.94
CA GLN A 172 -15.81 19.21 -0.74
C GLN A 172 -16.07 18.14 0.33
N PHE A 173 -16.56 16.96 -0.09
CA PHE A 173 -16.80 15.88 0.84
C PHE A 173 -15.50 15.39 1.51
N LEU A 174 -14.44 15.18 0.73
CA LEU A 174 -13.16 14.70 1.24
C LEU A 174 -12.49 15.72 2.18
N GLU A 175 -12.48 17.00 1.81
CA GLU A 175 -11.86 18.07 2.60
C GLU A 175 -12.60 18.33 3.90
N ASN A 176 -13.91 18.46 3.85
CA ASN A 176 -14.74 18.71 5.04
C ASN A 176 -14.63 17.56 6.06
N ASN A 177 -14.44 16.34 5.60
CA ASN A 177 -14.31 15.17 6.47
C ASN A 177 -12.85 14.77 6.74
N GLY A 178 -11.87 15.46 6.15
CA GLY A 178 -10.44 15.16 6.30
C GLY A 178 -10.07 13.76 5.81
N GLN A 179 -10.68 13.29 4.71
CA GLN A 179 -10.58 11.92 4.24
C GLN A 179 -9.75 11.79 2.97
N ASP A 180 -9.17 10.60 2.79
CA ASP A 180 -8.51 10.20 1.55
C ASP A 180 -9.54 9.69 0.53
N ILE A 181 -9.31 9.95 -0.76
CA ILE A 181 -10.21 9.55 -1.86
C ILE A 181 -10.49 8.04 -1.85
N ARG A 182 -9.52 7.22 -1.48
CA ARG A 182 -9.64 5.74 -1.45
C ARG A 182 -10.80 5.24 -0.59
N ILE A 183 -11.25 6.04 0.39
CA ILE A 183 -12.35 5.66 1.26
C ILE A 183 -13.69 5.55 0.52
N LEU A 184 -13.88 6.34 -0.52
CA LEU A 184 -15.09 6.35 -1.35
C LEU A 184 -15.12 5.17 -2.33
N TYR A 185 -13.96 4.57 -2.62
CA TYR A 185 -13.77 3.54 -3.65
C TYR A 185 -13.41 2.17 -3.08
N GLN A 186 -13.87 1.88 -1.87
CA GLN A 186 -13.67 0.56 -1.24
C GLN A 186 -14.64 -0.48 -1.81
N GLY A 187 -14.10 -1.64 -2.18
CA GLY A 187 -14.90 -2.75 -2.71
C GLY A 187 -15.55 -2.40 -4.03
N SER A 188 -16.88 -2.40 -4.09
CA SER A 188 -17.66 -2.03 -5.28
C SER A 188 -18.25 -0.61 -5.20
N ASN A 189 -17.87 0.19 -4.21
CA ASN A 189 -18.40 1.54 -4.09
C ASN A 189 -17.68 2.50 -5.06
N CYS A 190 -18.43 3.50 -5.53
CA CYS A 190 -17.92 4.69 -6.20
C CYS A 190 -18.73 5.91 -5.71
N TRP A 191 -18.28 7.11 -5.99
CA TRP A 191 -18.94 8.33 -5.52
C TRP A 191 -20.39 8.44 -5.98
N SER A 192 -20.67 8.11 -7.25
CA SER A 192 -22.05 8.07 -7.78
C SER A 192 -22.90 7.01 -7.10
N SER A 193 -22.36 5.80 -6.85
CA SER A 193 -23.11 4.75 -6.16
C SER A 193 -23.42 5.10 -4.71
N LEU A 194 -22.54 5.82 -4.03
CA LEU A 194 -22.77 6.34 -2.67
C LEU A 194 -23.83 7.44 -2.64
N LYS A 195 -23.80 8.38 -3.62
CA LYS A 195 -24.85 9.40 -3.80
C LYS A 195 -26.21 8.76 -4.12
N ARG A 196 -26.23 7.70 -4.95
CA ARG A 196 -27.45 6.93 -5.24
C ARG A 196 -27.97 6.22 -3.98
N ALA A 197 -27.10 5.59 -3.21
CA ALA A 197 -27.47 4.94 -1.95
C ALA A 197 -27.99 5.93 -0.90
N ALA A 198 -27.54 7.19 -0.94
CA ALA A 198 -28.07 8.29 -0.13
C ALA A 198 -29.40 8.86 -0.64
N GLY A 199 -29.95 8.34 -1.74
CA GLY A 199 -31.18 8.85 -2.35
C GLY A 199 -31.05 10.24 -3.00
N ARG A 200 -29.81 10.72 -3.21
CA ARG A 200 -29.54 12.08 -3.72
C ARG A 200 -29.52 12.15 -5.25
N ILE A 201 -29.25 11.04 -5.91
CA ILE A 201 -29.28 10.90 -7.37
C ILE A 201 -29.93 9.58 -7.75
N SER A 202 -30.40 9.50 -9.01
CA SER A 202 -30.96 8.27 -9.58
C SER A 202 -30.40 8.08 -11.00
N TYR A 203 -30.07 6.86 -11.35
CA TYR A 203 -29.64 6.46 -12.72
C TYR A 203 -30.01 5.00 -12.98
N ALA A 204 -30.05 4.61 -14.25
CA ALA A 204 -30.41 3.27 -14.68
C ALA A 204 -29.42 2.21 -14.18
N ASP A 205 -29.91 1.05 -13.79
CA ASP A 205 -29.08 -0.10 -13.39
C ASP A 205 -28.92 -1.05 -14.59
N ASP A 206 -28.12 -0.63 -15.57
CA ASP A 206 -27.78 -1.41 -16.75
C ASP A 206 -26.37 -2.01 -16.66
N ALA A 207 -25.99 -2.84 -17.65
CA ALA A 207 -24.70 -3.50 -17.68
C ALA A 207 -23.52 -2.51 -17.79
N VAL A 208 -23.71 -1.39 -18.48
CA VAL A 208 -22.69 -0.33 -18.63
C VAL A 208 -22.51 0.39 -17.31
N THR A 209 -23.61 0.76 -16.64
CA THR A 209 -23.59 1.39 -15.32
C THR A 209 -22.80 0.55 -14.33
N LYS A 210 -23.03 -0.77 -14.26
CA LYS A 210 -22.27 -1.68 -13.37
C LYS A 210 -20.77 -1.71 -13.69
N ARG A 211 -20.42 -1.63 -14.98
CA ARG A 211 -19.01 -1.51 -15.40
C ARG A 211 -18.39 -0.18 -14.96
N LEU A 212 -19.11 0.93 -15.18
CA LEU A 212 -18.66 2.26 -14.79
C LEU A 212 -18.53 2.40 -13.27
N GLU A 213 -19.49 1.93 -12.47
CA GLU A 213 -19.39 1.91 -10.99
C GLU A 213 -18.10 1.26 -10.50
N LYS A 214 -17.72 0.15 -11.11
CA LYS A 214 -16.48 -0.57 -10.80
C LYS A 214 -15.25 0.10 -11.43
N GLY A 215 -15.40 0.67 -12.63
CA GLY A 215 -14.31 1.17 -13.45
C GLY A 215 -13.73 2.48 -12.96
N VAL A 216 -14.56 3.42 -12.50
CA VAL A 216 -14.08 4.73 -12.05
C VAL A 216 -13.07 4.65 -10.91
N SER A 217 -13.13 3.61 -10.09
CA SER A 217 -12.14 3.37 -9.03
C SER A 217 -10.72 3.13 -9.56
N ASN A 218 -10.58 2.70 -10.81
CA ASN A 218 -9.26 2.49 -11.42
C ASN A 218 -8.58 3.81 -11.84
N LEU A 219 -9.24 4.96 -11.70
CA LEU A 219 -8.66 6.26 -11.99
C LEU A 219 -7.98 6.92 -10.79
N ILE A 220 -8.32 6.52 -9.56
CA ILE A 220 -7.92 7.26 -8.36
C ILE A 220 -6.44 7.18 -7.99
N HIS A 221 -5.67 6.26 -8.57
CA HIS A 221 -4.25 6.08 -8.28
C HIS A 221 -3.32 6.91 -9.16
N HIS A 222 -3.84 7.50 -10.24
CA HIS A 222 -3.03 8.25 -11.19
C HIS A 222 -2.46 9.54 -10.57
N ASN A 223 -1.18 9.77 -10.84
CA ASN A 223 -0.45 10.97 -10.44
C ASN A 223 0.35 11.59 -11.60
N THR A 224 0.14 11.13 -12.84
CA THR A 224 0.82 11.64 -14.03
C THR A 224 -0.02 12.76 -14.67
N SER A 225 0.59 13.94 -14.82
CA SER A 225 -0.11 15.10 -15.40
C SER A 225 -0.56 14.86 -16.83
N SER A 226 0.22 14.13 -17.62
CA SER A 226 -0.09 13.86 -19.04
C SER A 226 -1.38 13.07 -19.20
N PHE A 227 -1.52 11.95 -18.47
CA PHE A 227 -2.74 11.14 -18.54
C PHE A 227 -3.95 11.88 -17.93
N LEU A 228 -3.77 12.53 -16.76
CA LEU A 228 -4.86 13.28 -16.14
C LEU A 228 -5.37 14.42 -17.03
N ARG A 229 -4.47 15.16 -17.69
CA ARG A 229 -4.85 16.19 -18.67
C ARG A 229 -5.52 15.62 -19.92
N PHE A 230 -5.10 14.45 -20.37
CA PHE A 230 -5.82 13.74 -21.45
C PHE A 230 -7.26 13.43 -21.02
N VAL A 231 -7.48 12.88 -19.82
CA VAL A 231 -8.83 12.57 -19.32
C VAL A 231 -9.65 13.84 -19.10
N GLU A 232 -9.07 14.90 -18.56
CA GLU A 232 -9.71 16.21 -18.38
C GLU A 232 -10.27 16.75 -19.71
N ARG A 233 -9.43 16.79 -20.75
CA ARG A 233 -9.81 17.26 -22.09
C ARG A 233 -10.85 16.34 -22.74
N PHE A 234 -10.70 15.03 -22.57
CA PHE A 234 -11.70 14.07 -23.02
C PHE A 234 -13.07 14.36 -22.38
N ILE A 235 -13.14 14.48 -21.05
CA ILE A 235 -14.40 14.75 -20.33
C ILE A 235 -15.00 16.12 -20.69
N ALA A 236 -14.16 17.11 -21.03
CA ALA A 236 -14.60 18.40 -21.55
C ALA A 236 -15.26 18.32 -22.95
N GLY A 237 -15.16 17.18 -23.63
CA GLY A 237 -15.77 16.94 -24.93
C GLY A 237 -14.81 17.13 -26.11
N GLU A 238 -13.51 17.28 -25.83
CA GLU A 238 -12.51 17.32 -26.91
C GLU A 238 -12.28 15.91 -27.48
N ASN A 239 -12.07 15.84 -28.79
CA ASN A 239 -11.85 14.57 -29.50
C ASN A 239 -10.42 14.02 -29.32
N VAL A 240 -9.79 14.24 -28.16
CA VAL A 240 -8.39 13.83 -27.89
C VAL A 240 -8.18 12.32 -28.01
N HIS A 241 -9.20 11.51 -27.71
CA HIS A 241 -9.19 10.05 -27.83
C HIS A 241 -9.13 9.53 -29.26
N LYS A 242 -9.43 10.38 -30.24
CA LYS A 242 -9.35 10.07 -31.70
C LYS A 242 -7.99 10.42 -32.30
N VAL A 243 -7.12 11.09 -31.55
CA VAL A 243 -5.77 11.47 -31.99
C VAL A 243 -4.84 10.28 -31.82
N GLU A 244 -4.09 9.91 -32.89
CA GLU A 244 -3.24 8.71 -32.89
C GLU A 244 -2.18 8.75 -31.74
N ASP A 245 -1.58 9.92 -31.53
CA ASP A 245 -0.59 10.10 -30.44
C ASP A 245 -1.16 9.83 -29.04
N ASN A 246 -2.48 9.93 -28.88
CA ASN A 246 -3.18 9.66 -27.61
C ASN A 246 -3.80 8.26 -27.54
N LYS A 247 -3.62 7.42 -28.55
CA LYS A 247 -4.22 6.08 -28.64
C LYS A 247 -3.94 5.23 -27.41
N THR A 248 -2.73 5.30 -26.90
CA THR A 248 -2.33 4.56 -25.68
C THR A 248 -3.12 5.02 -24.47
N TYR A 249 -3.30 6.33 -24.29
CA TYR A 249 -4.12 6.87 -23.21
C TYR A 249 -5.60 6.55 -23.36
N ALA A 250 -6.10 6.51 -24.59
CA ALA A 250 -7.47 6.08 -24.88
C ALA A 250 -7.67 4.60 -24.49
N ILE A 251 -6.71 3.73 -24.79
CA ILE A 251 -6.73 2.32 -24.37
C ILE A 251 -6.65 2.20 -22.83
N MET A 252 -5.80 2.97 -22.17
CA MET A 252 -5.71 2.99 -20.69
C MET A 252 -7.05 3.40 -20.09
N LEU A 253 -7.66 4.49 -20.54
CA LEU A 253 -8.96 4.95 -20.07
C LEU A 253 -10.06 3.92 -20.33
N TYR A 254 -10.06 3.30 -21.51
CA TYR A 254 -11.01 2.24 -21.86
C TYR A 254 -10.92 1.07 -20.86
N TYR A 255 -9.71 0.55 -20.60
CA TYR A 255 -9.56 -0.55 -19.64
C TYR A 255 -9.85 -0.16 -18.19
N ALA A 256 -9.56 1.08 -17.81
CA ALA A 256 -9.97 1.60 -16.52
C ALA A 256 -11.50 1.51 -16.36
N LEU A 257 -12.27 1.97 -17.35
CA LEU A 257 -13.73 2.07 -17.25
C LEU A 257 -14.44 0.74 -17.56
N PHE A 258 -14.01 -0.01 -18.57
CA PHE A 258 -14.73 -1.18 -19.07
C PHE A 258 -14.15 -2.54 -18.64
N GLN A 259 -12.86 -2.60 -18.30
CA GLN A 259 -12.19 -3.74 -17.65
C GLN A 259 -12.22 -5.05 -18.44
N ASP A 260 -12.52 -5.04 -19.72
CA ASP A 260 -12.53 -6.23 -20.59
C ASP A 260 -12.08 -5.90 -22.01
N LYS A 261 -11.78 -6.93 -22.79
CA LYS A 261 -11.44 -6.78 -24.22
C LYS A 261 -12.61 -6.19 -24.99
N LEU A 262 -12.32 -5.43 -26.03
CA LEU A 262 -13.33 -4.83 -26.89
C LEU A 262 -14.30 -5.88 -27.45
N SER A 263 -13.78 -7.01 -27.94
CA SER A 263 -14.58 -8.15 -28.44
C SER A 263 -15.59 -8.72 -27.44
N LYS A 264 -15.39 -8.52 -26.14
CA LYS A 264 -16.32 -8.96 -25.09
C LYS A 264 -17.29 -7.88 -24.61
N THR A 265 -17.06 -6.63 -24.95
CA THR A 265 -17.93 -5.54 -24.54
C THR A 265 -19.02 -5.24 -25.54
N GLY A 266 -18.90 -5.75 -26.78
CA GLY A 266 -19.88 -5.57 -27.84
C GLY A 266 -19.77 -4.26 -28.62
N TYR A 267 -18.71 -3.46 -28.37
CA TYR A 267 -18.43 -2.23 -29.10
C TYR A 267 -17.52 -2.51 -30.30
N SER A 268 -17.68 -1.71 -31.38
CA SER A 268 -16.89 -1.87 -32.58
C SER A 268 -15.51 -1.19 -32.46
N SER A 269 -15.38 -0.23 -31.52
CA SER A 269 -14.12 0.49 -31.28
C SER A 269 -14.04 1.03 -29.85
N ILE A 270 -12.81 1.33 -29.42
CA ILE A 270 -12.56 2.01 -28.15
C ILE A 270 -13.25 3.38 -28.11
N ASN A 271 -13.21 4.10 -29.22
CA ASN A 271 -13.83 5.42 -29.32
C ASN A 271 -15.34 5.35 -29.09
N GLU A 272 -16.03 4.39 -29.71
CA GLU A 272 -17.45 4.13 -29.47
C GLU A 272 -17.75 3.85 -28.02
N ALA A 273 -16.95 2.98 -27.40
CA ALA A 273 -17.12 2.64 -25.98
C ALA A 273 -16.90 3.84 -25.05
N LEU A 274 -15.86 4.63 -25.30
CA LEU A 274 -15.56 5.81 -24.48
C LEU A 274 -16.62 6.90 -24.64
N GLU A 275 -17.13 7.11 -25.85
CA GLU A 275 -18.14 8.12 -26.14
C GLU A 275 -19.49 7.86 -25.46
N LEU A 276 -19.74 6.65 -24.96
CA LEU A 276 -20.92 6.36 -24.14
C LEU A 276 -21.04 7.29 -22.93
N ILE A 277 -19.92 7.74 -22.37
CA ILE A 277 -19.91 8.62 -21.21
C ILE A 277 -20.62 9.97 -21.47
N TYR A 278 -20.78 10.36 -22.71
CA TYR A 278 -21.48 11.59 -23.10
C TYR A 278 -22.99 11.43 -23.20
N LEU A 279 -23.51 10.20 -23.14
CA LEU A 279 -24.95 9.98 -23.14
C LEU A 279 -25.55 10.49 -21.82
N PRO A 280 -26.71 11.19 -21.88
CA PRO A 280 -27.34 11.79 -20.70
C PRO A 280 -27.54 10.80 -19.53
N LYS A 281 -27.82 9.54 -19.82
CA LYS A 281 -28.03 8.50 -18.82
C LYS A 281 -26.77 8.16 -18.01
N TYR A 282 -25.57 8.52 -18.47
CA TYR A 282 -24.28 8.33 -17.77
C TYR A 282 -23.69 9.65 -17.27
N ALA A 283 -24.41 10.73 -17.27
CA ALA A 283 -23.95 12.07 -16.88
C ALA A 283 -23.31 12.10 -15.48
N TYR A 284 -23.82 11.30 -14.53
CA TYR A 284 -23.26 11.21 -13.17
C TYR A 284 -21.85 10.61 -13.16
N PHE A 285 -21.57 9.64 -14.02
CA PHE A 285 -20.21 9.06 -14.14
C PHE A 285 -19.26 10.02 -14.86
N LYS A 286 -19.73 10.73 -15.89
CA LYS A 286 -18.97 11.80 -16.51
C LYS A 286 -18.56 12.85 -15.49
N GLN A 287 -19.52 13.30 -14.66
CA GLN A 287 -19.26 14.25 -13.59
C GLN A 287 -18.28 13.67 -12.56
N GLU A 288 -18.44 12.42 -12.13
CA GLU A 288 -17.55 11.77 -11.18
C GLU A 288 -16.11 11.69 -11.69
N ILE A 289 -15.91 11.31 -12.96
CA ILE A 289 -14.58 11.30 -13.58
C ILE A 289 -13.97 12.70 -13.58
N ALA A 290 -14.75 13.74 -13.92
CA ALA A 290 -14.30 15.12 -13.86
C ALA A 290 -13.86 15.52 -12.43
N GLU A 291 -14.65 15.16 -11.43
CA GLU A 291 -14.35 15.45 -10.01
C GLU A 291 -13.08 14.69 -9.53
N ILE A 292 -12.90 13.41 -9.94
CA ILE A 292 -11.69 12.63 -9.65
C ILE A 292 -10.47 13.32 -10.24
N VAL A 293 -10.52 13.64 -11.53
CA VAL A 293 -9.39 14.24 -12.26
C VAL A 293 -9.03 15.61 -11.69
N SER A 294 -10.02 16.46 -11.41
CA SER A 294 -9.82 17.76 -10.79
C SER A 294 -9.16 17.63 -9.40
N TYR A 295 -9.66 16.69 -8.58
CA TYR A 295 -9.08 16.40 -7.28
C TYR A 295 -7.62 15.93 -7.37
N LEU A 296 -7.33 15.00 -8.28
CA LEU A 296 -5.97 14.47 -8.44
C LEU A 296 -5.02 15.55 -8.99
N LEU A 297 -5.43 16.33 -9.98
CA LEU A 297 -4.62 17.43 -10.53
C LEU A 297 -4.30 18.51 -9.48
N SER A 298 -5.24 18.81 -8.58
CA SER A 298 -5.01 19.77 -7.49
C SER A 298 -4.02 19.29 -6.42
N ARG A 299 -3.67 18.01 -6.41
CA ARG A 299 -2.83 17.36 -5.41
C ARG A 299 -1.57 16.70 -5.99
N LEU A 300 -1.13 17.15 -7.16
CA LEU A 300 0.12 16.68 -7.76
C LEU A 300 1.32 17.29 -7.00
N ASP A 301 1.68 16.68 -5.88
CA ASP A 301 2.82 17.11 -5.06
C ASP A 301 4.18 16.71 -5.67
N ILE A 302 4.18 15.70 -6.54
CA ILE A 302 5.39 15.17 -7.18
C ILE A 302 5.32 15.50 -8.67
N LYS A 303 6.33 16.24 -9.13
CA LYS A 303 6.49 16.50 -10.55
C LYS A 303 6.98 15.23 -11.25
N THR A 304 6.09 14.58 -11.99
CA THR A 304 6.47 13.48 -12.87
C THR A 304 7.13 14.03 -14.14
N THR A 305 8.09 13.29 -14.69
CA THR A 305 8.81 13.66 -15.92
C THR A 305 8.96 12.45 -16.82
N PRO A 306 8.86 12.60 -18.17
CA PRO A 306 9.11 11.49 -19.07
C PRO A 306 10.47 10.85 -18.82
N ILE A 307 10.54 9.51 -18.86
CA ILE A 307 11.82 8.79 -18.72
C ILE A 307 12.63 8.79 -20.03
N GLY A 308 12.08 9.34 -21.10
CA GLY A 308 12.60 9.39 -22.47
C GLY A 308 11.57 8.84 -23.44
N ALA A 309 11.04 9.71 -24.32
CA ALA A 309 10.03 9.31 -25.30
C ALA A 309 10.54 8.25 -26.29
N GLU A 310 11.84 8.22 -26.52
CA GLU A 310 12.54 7.21 -27.34
C GLU A 310 12.60 5.83 -26.67
N ILE A 311 12.31 5.74 -25.34
CA ILE A 311 12.32 4.48 -24.61
C ILE A 311 10.92 3.90 -24.58
N ILE A 312 9.99 4.58 -23.91
CA ILE A 312 8.57 4.23 -23.81
C ILE A 312 7.77 5.53 -23.77
N PRO A 313 7.10 5.89 -24.86
CA PRO A 313 6.26 7.09 -24.91
C PRO A 313 5.19 7.05 -23.82
N GLY A 314 5.01 8.15 -23.10
CA GLY A 314 4.00 8.30 -22.05
C GLY A 314 4.36 7.70 -20.69
N LEU A 315 5.51 7.03 -20.55
CA LEU A 315 5.98 6.58 -19.25
C LEU A 315 6.74 7.69 -18.52
N GLU A 316 6.31 8.00 -17.31
CA GLU A 316 6.85 9.10 -16.52
C GLU A 316 7.55 8.58 -15.24
N LEU A 317 8.71 9.14 -14.94
CA LEU A 317 9.42 8.93 -13.66
C LEU A 317 8.52 9.36 -12.50
N TYR A 318 8.47 8.57 -11.46
CA TYR A 318 7.61 8.69 -10.27
C TYR A 318 6.10 8.58 -10.54
N GLY A 319 5.69 8.29 -11.79
CA GLY A 319 4.31 7.99 -12.13
C GLY A 319 3.82 6.71 -11.46
N CYS A 320 2.56 6.71 -11.05
CA CYS A 320 1.86 5.54 -10.51
C CYS A 320 1.16 4.78 -11.63
N TYR A 321 1.44 3.49 -11.74
CA TYR A 321 0.88 2.63 -12.77
C TYR A 321 0.51 1.26 -12.22
N THR A 322 -0.55 0.68 -12.74
CA THR A 322 -0.76 -0.77 -12.69
C THR A 322 0.12 -1.45 -13.75
N ARG A 323 0.34 -2.76 -13.61
CA ARG A 323 1.04 -3.53 -14.68
C ARG A 323 0.34 -3.46 -16.02
N GLU A 324 -0.98 -3.53 -16.02
CA GLU A 324 -1.79 -3.45 -17.26
C GLU A 324 -1.58 -2.12 -17.99
N GLU A 325 -1.48 -1.02 -17.26
CA GLU A 325 -1.19 0.29 -17.83
C GLU A 325 0.22 0.37 -18.43
N VAL A 326 1.21 -0.17 -17.70
CA VAL A 326 2.57 -0.25 -18.27
C VAL A 326 2.58 -1.12 -19.52
N PHE A 327 1.88 -2.25 -19.53
CA PHE A 327 1.76 -3.09 -20.74
C PHE A 327 1.03 -2.38 -21.89
N THR A 328 0.12 -1.47 -21.60
CA THR A 328 -0.49 -0.61 -22.61
C THR A 328 0.52 0.38 -23.17
N LEU A 329 1.29 1.06 -22.32
CA LEU A 329 2.32 2.01 -22.70
C LEU A 329 3.40 1.38 -23.59
N VAL A 330 3.77 0.12 -23.34
CA VAL A 330 4.76 -0.63 -24.15
C VAL A 330 4.15 -1.36 -25.34
N GLY A 331 2.88 -1.13 -25.67
CA GLY A 331 2.20 -1.73 -26.83
C GLY A 331 1.87 -3.22 -26.70
N ARG A 332 2.05 -3.82 -25.51
CA ARG A 332 1.74 -5.24 -25.26
C ARG A 332 0.27 -5.49 -24.93
N GLN A 333 -0.44 -4.48 -24.45
CA GLN A 333 -1.88 -4.50 -24.27
C GLN A 333 -2.54 -3.60 -25.33
N THR A 334 -3.54 -4.14 -26.03
CA THR A 334 -4.29 -3.46 -27.08
C THR A 334 -5.78 -3.57 -26.79
N ALA A 335 -6.64 -3.02 -27.65
CA ALA A 335 -8.09 -3.13 -27.53
C ALA A 335 -8.60 -4.58 -27.37
N ASP A 336 -7.99 -5.50 -28.11
CA ASP A 336 -8.41 -6.90 -28.17
C ASP A 336 -7.47 -7.88 -27.45
N LEU A 337 -6.34 -7.39 -26.94
CA LEU A 337 -5.38 -8.17 -26.17
C LEU A 337 -5.22 -7.58 -24.78
N ARG A 338 -5.83 -8.19 -23.77
CA ARG A 338 -5.66 -7.81 -22.37
C ARG A 338 -4.60 -8.66 -21.69
N MET A 339 -3.61 -8.01 -21.11
CA MET A 339 -2.52 -8.63 -20.37
C MET A 339 -2.91 -8.81 -18.88
N GLN A 340 -3.65 -9.90 -18.58
CA GLN A 340 -4.06 -10.26 -17.22
C GLN A 340 -3.23 -11.42 -16.67
N GLY A 341 -3.12 -11.48 -15.34
CA GLY A 341 -2.55 -12.65 -14.65
C GLY A 341 -1.04 -12.83 -14.82
N VAL A 342 -0.33 -11.81 -15.31
CA VAL A 342 1.14 -11.87 -15.40
C VAL A 342 1.72 -11.86 -13.99
N ALA A 343 2.15 -13.04 -13.53
CA ALA A 343 2.70 -13.23 -12.17
C ALA A 343 4.18 -12.81 -12.08
N SER A 344 4.94 -12.90 -13.19
CA SER A 344 6.37 -12.60 -13.22
C SER A 344 6.67 -11.17 -12.78
N GLY A 345 7.70 -11.00 -11.96
CA GLY A 345 8.28 -9.69 -11.61
C GLY A 345 9.20 -9.12 -12.70
N VAL A 346 9.59 -9.93 -13.67
CA VAL A 346 10.50 -9.55 -14.76
C VAL A 346 9.79 -9.71 -16.09
N PHE A 347 9.85 -8.67 -16.91
CA PHE A 347 9.24 -8.67 -18.24
C PHE A 347 10.19 -8.12 -19.28
N ASN A 348 10.59 -8.96 -20.24
CA ASN A 348 11.51 -8.59 -21.31
C ASN A 348 10.75 -8.00 -22.49
N LEU A 349 11.24 -6.88 -23.02
CA LEU A 349 10.73 -6.16 -24.17
C LEU A 349 11.79 -6.05 -25.28
N PRO A 350 12.01 -7.12 -26.06
CA PRO A 350 13.05 -7.13 -27.10
C PRO A 350 12.90 -5.98 -28.10
N GLU A 351 11.68 -5.62 -28.45
CA GLU A 351 11.34 -4.55 -29.38
C GLU A 351 11.77 -3.16 -28.90
N HIS A 352 11.91 -2.97 -27.60
CA HIS A 352 12.37 -1.72 -26.99
C HIS A 352 13.83 -1.82 -26.47
N ASN A 353 14.48 -2.99 -26.65
CA ASN A 353 15.73 -3.33 -25.97
C ASN A 353 15.67 -2.97 -24.49
N ALA A 354 14.59 -3.42 -23.81
CA ALA A 354 14.30 -3.06 -22.43
C ALA A 354 13.83 -4.26 -21.60
N THR A 355 14.00 -4.16 -20.31
CA THR A 355 13.50 -5.11 -19.30
C THR A 355 12.79 -4.33 -18.19
N LEU A 356 11.56 -4.73 -17.88
CA LEU A 356 10.78 -4.16 -16.79
C LEU A 356 10.94 -5.02 -15.53
N LEU A 357 11.24 -4.40 -14.41
CA LEU A 357 11.33 -5.03 -13.09
C LEU A 357 10.19 -4.51 -12.21
N PHE A 358 9.24 -5.37 -11.85
CA PHE A 358 8.13 -5.06 -10.95
C PHE A 358 8.40 -5.65 -9.57
N VAL A 359 8.72 -4.80 -8.61
CA VAL A 359 9.15 -5.18 -7.27
C VAL A 359 8.12 -4.79 -6.23
N THR A 360 7.79 -5.73 -5.34
CA THR A 360 7.03 -5.47 -4.12
C THR A 360 7.97 -5.62 -2.94
N LEU A 361 8.17 -4.56 -2.13
CA LEU A 361 9.14 -4.56 -1.03
C LEU A 361 8.68 -5.47 0.12
N ASN A 362 7.46 -5.24 0.62
CA ASN A 362 6.92 -6.01 1.73
C ASN A 362 6.03 -7.14 1.19
N LYS A 363 6.55 -8.37 1.23
CA LYS A 363 5.86 -9.56 0.73
C LYS A 363 5.27 -10.33 1.91
N SER A 364 3.94 -10.36 2.02
CA SER A 364 3.25 -11.16 3.02
C SER A 364 3.20 -12.64 2.62
N GLU A 365 3.26 -13.55 3.60
CA GLU A 365 3.10 -15.00 3.37
C GLU A 365 1.75 -15.37 2.73
N LYS A 366 0.73 -14.53 2.90
CA LYS A 366 -0.59 -14.74 2.28
C LYS A 366 -0.61 -14.46 0.77
N ASP A 367 0.28 -13.59 0.31
CA ASP A 367 0.30 -13.10 -1.08
C ASP A 367 1.42 -13.70 -1.92
N PHE A 368 2.42 -14.29 -1.28
CA PHE A 368 3.61 -14.84 -1.93
C PHE A 368 4.00 -16.19 -1.32
N SER A 369 4.36 -17.15 -2.17
CA SER A 369 4.92 -18.42 -1.69
C SER A 369 6.30 -18.22 -1.06
N PRO A 370 6.75 -19.10 -0.16
CA PRO A 370 8.10 -18.99 0.44
C PRO A 370 9.22 -18.86 -0.58
N SER A 371 9.09 -19.53 -1.73
CA SER A 371 10.08 -19.49 -2.84
C SER A 371 10.09 -18.16 -3.62
N THR A 372 9.14 -17.26 -3.38
CA THR A 372 9.02 -15.95 -4.06
C THR A 372 9.12 -14.76 -3.10
N GLN A 373 9.48 -15.02 -1.85
CA GLN A 373 9.76 -13.98 -0.85
C GLN A 373 11.19 -13.45 -1.01
N TYR A 374 11.46 -12.79 -2.14
CA TYR A 374 12.74 -12.15 -2.40
C TYR A 374 12.99 -10.98 -1.44
N ASN A 375 14.25 -10.80 -1.06
CA ASN A 375 14.69 -9.71 -0.18
C ASN A 375 15.07 -8.49 -1.02
N ASP A 376 14.08 -7.67 -1.39
CA ASP A 376 14.25 -6.48 -2.19
C ASP A 376 14.13 -5.23 -1.32
N TYR A 377 15.10 -4.31 -1.39
CA TYR A 377 15.09 -3.09 -0.59
C TYR A 377 15.94 -1.96 -1.19
N LEU A 378 15.64 -0.73 -0.79
CA LEU A 378 16.50 0.42 -1.04
C LEU A 378 17.69 0.38 -0.07
N ILE A 379 18.90 0.40 -0.61
CA ILE A 379 20.13 0.55 0.20
C ILE A 379 20.23 1.99 0.69
N ASN A 380 19.97 2.94 -0.19
CA ASN A 380 19.85 4.37 0.06
C ASN A 380 19.10 5.04 -1.10
N GLU A 381 19.14 6.37 -1.21
CA GLU A 381 18.46 7.12 -2.28
C GLU A 381 18.98 6.85 -3.70
N GLU A 382 20.20 6.32 -3.85
CA GLU A 382 20.82 6.06 -5.14
C GLU A 382 20.92 4.57 -5.50
N TYR A 383 20.83 3.67 -4.54
CA TYR A 383 21.08 2.24 -4.74
C TYR A 383 19.94 1.36 -4.28
N PHE A 384 19.66 0.35 -5.09
CA PHE A 384 18.61 -0.64 -4.86
C PHE A 384 19.18 -2.05 -4.88
N HIS A 385 18.83 -2.86 -3.87
CA HIS A 385 19.10 -4.30 -3.84
C HIS A 385 17.89 -5.05 -4.37
N TRP A 386 18.14 -5.98 -5.28
CA TRP A 386 17.10 -6.80 -5.90
C TRP A 386 17.55 -8.24 -6.06
N GLN A 387 16.64 -9.17 -5.78
CA GLN A 387 16.85 -10.59 -6.07
C GLN A 387 16.17 -10.99 -7.37
N SER A 388 16.91 -11.64 -8.26
CA SER A 388 16.40 -12.13 -9.54
C SER A 388 15.41 -13.29 -9.36
N GLN A 389 14.91 -13.80 -10.47
CA GLN A 389 14.13 -15.05 -10.44
C GLN A 389 15.05 -16.22 -10.02
N ASN A 390 14.46 -17.25 -9.37
CA ASN A 390 15.17 -18.45 -8.91
C ASN A 390 15.78 -19.30 -10.04
N THR A 391 15.50 -18.95 -11.29
CA THR A 391 16.06 -19.58 -12.49
C THR A 391 17.26 -18.84 -13.06
N ASP A 392 17.55 -17.64 -12.57
CA ASP A 392 18.59 -16.76 -13.13
C ASP A 392 19.95 -17.02 -12.49
N SER A 393 21.00 -17.05 -13.32
CA SER A 393 22.39 -17.20 -12.91
C SER A 393 23.30 -16.41 -13.83
N HIS A 394 24.53 -16.14 -13.40
CA HIS A 394 25.56 -15.45 -14.21
C HIS A 394 25.82 -16.16 -15.55
N ASN A 395 25.59 -17.45 -15.63
CA ASN A 395 25.92 -18.28 -16.79
C ASN A 395 24.76 -18.47 -17.76
N ASN A 396 23.54 -17.99 -17.47
CA ASN A 396 22.39 -18.15 -18.36
C ASN A 396 21.88 -16.81 -18.91
N ASN A 397 21.00 -16.88 -19.92
CA ASN A 397 20.45 -15.68 -20.58
C ASN A 397 19.67 -14.77 -19.62
N GLY A 398 19.08 -15.33 -18.54
CA GLY A 398 18.39 -14.56 -17.50
C GLY A 398 19.34 -13.59 -16.82
N GLY A 399 20.43 -14.13 -16.22
CA GLY A 399 21.42 -13.34 -15.50
C GLY A 399 22.27 -12.45 -16.41
N ARG A 400 22.68 -12.95 -17.59
CA ARG A 400 23.46 -12.16 -18.57
C ARG A 400 22.73 -10.89 -18.99
N ARG A 401 21.41 -10.91 -19.07
CA ARG A 401 20.59 -9.72 -19.37
C ARG A 401 20.87 -8.57 -18.43
N TYR A 402 21.21 -8.86 -17.18
CA TYR A 402 21.54 -7.86 -16.16
C TYR A 402 23.03 -7.52 -16.19
N THR A 403 23.88 -8.53 -16.11
CA THR A 403 25.33 -8.35 -15.98
C THR A 403 25.99 -7.74 -17.25
N GLU A 404 25.44 -8.03 -18.43
CA GLU A 404 25.90 -7.51 -19.72
C GLU A 404 25.15 -6.26 -20.16
N GLN A 405 24.43 -5.57 -19.26
CA GLN A 405 23.61 -4.41 -19.56
C GLN A 405 24.36 -3.32 -20.35
N SER A 406 25.58 -3.00 -19.93
CA SER A 406 26.41 -1.96 -20.57
C SER A 406 26.82 -2.34 -21.98
N GLN A 407 27.02 -3.61 -22.28
CA GLN A 407 27.42 -4.14 -23.58
C GLN A 407 26.21 -4.20 -24.54
N THR A 408 25.09 -4.72 -24.04
CA THR A 408 23.86 -4.92 -24.82
C THR A 408 23.03 -3.65 -24.94
N LYS A 409 23.35 -2.62 -24.13
CA LYS A 409 22.56 -1.38 -23.98
C LYS A 409 21.10 -1.67 -23.60
N ASN A 410 20.85 -2.80 -22.93
CA ASN A 410 19.51 -3.14 -22.42
C ASN A 410 19.07 -2.12 -21.37
N LYS A 411 17.93 -1.50 -21.59
CA LYS A 411 17.35 -0.50 -20.68
C LYS A 411 16.58 -1.23 -19.58
N ILE A 412 17.02 -1.13 -18.33
CA ILE A 412 16.30 -1.76 -17.22
C ILE A 412 15.49 -0.69 -16.50
N ILE A 413 14.18 -0.90 -16.43
CA ILE A 413 13.23 0.06 -15.84
C ILE A 413 12.63 -0.56 -14.59
N LEU A 414 12.81 0.11 -13.45
CA LEU A 414 12.39 -0.34 -12.14
C LEU A 414 11.03 0.26 -11.74
N PHE A 415 10.11 -0.61 -11.36
CA PHE A 415 8.81 -0.29 -10.79
C PHE A 415 8.72 -0.86 -9.39
N VAL A 416 8.41 -0.03 -8.40
CA VAL A 416 8.40 -0.41 -6.99
C VAL A 416 7.06 -0.09 -6.36
N ARG A 417 6.55 -1.00 -5.56
CA ARG A 417 5.47 -0.73 -4.60
C ARG A 417 5.82 -1.28 -3.23
N GLU A 418 5.28 -0.70 -2.18
CA GLU A 418 5.53 -1.19 -0.82
C GLU A 418 4.86 -2.54 -0.60
N GLU A 419 3.58 -2.64 -0.87
CA GLU A 419 2.74 -3.80 -0.61
C GLU A 419 1.81 -4.10 -1.79
N LYS A 420 1.37 -5.35 -1.90
CA LYS A 420 0.43 -5.77 -2.94
C LYS A 420 -0.94 -5.11 -2.80
N LYS A 421 -1.37 -4.86 -1.55
CA LYS A 421 -2.63 -4.19 -1.23
C LYS A 421 -2.38 -3.05 -0.28
N ASP A 422 -3.09 -1.95 -0.50
CA ASP A 422 -3.10 -0.82 0.44
C ASP A 422 -3.94 -1.13 1.68
N SER A 423 -3.89 -0.23 2.67
CA SER A 423 -4.67 -0.32 3.91
C SER A 423 -6.19 -0.36 3.71
N PHE A 424 -6.69 0.08 2.54
CA PHE A 424 -8.09 -0.03 2.14
C PHE A 424 -8.41 -1.33 1.38
N GLY A 425 -7.36 -2.17 1.06
CA GLY A 425 -7.39 -3.44 0.38
C GLY A 425 -7.52 -3.39 -1.13
N ASN A 426 -7.34 -2.22 -1.68
CA ASN A 426 -7.20 -2.05 -3.11
C ASN A 426 -5.82 -2.54 -3.54
N THR A 427 -5.69 -3.01 -4.78
CA THR A 427 -4.38 -3.37 -5.31
C THR A 427 -3.52 -2.11 -5.43
N SER A 428 -2.36 -2.10 -4.78
CA SER A 428 -1.42 -0.98 -4.86
C SER A 428 -0.80 -0.89 -6.25
N PRO A 429 -0.77 0.31 -6.85
CA PRO A 429 -0.02 0.55 -8.08
C PRO A 429 1.48 0.50 -7.81
N PHE A 430 2.27 0.48 -8.88
CA PHE A 430 3.71 0.63 -8.82
C PHE A 430 4.11 2.06 -9.12
N HIS A 431 5.12 2.59 -8.43
CA HIS A 431 5.80 3.80 -8.83
C HIS A 431 6.94 3.48 -9.80
N CYS A 432 7.02 4.22 -10.89
CA CYS A 432 8.12 4.13 -11.83
C CYS A 432 9.36 4.81 -11.24
N PHE A 433 10.38 4.05 -10.89
CA PHE A 433 11.69 4.57 -10.45
C PHE A 433 12.63 4.90 -11.62
N GLY A 434 12.16 4.67 -12.85
CA GLY A 434 12.92 4.96 -14.06
C GLY A 434 14.03 3.95 -14.34
N LEU A 435 15.06 4.42 -15.05
CA LEU A 435 16.18 3.60 -15.48
C LEU A 435 17.14 3.30 -14.31
N VAL A 436 17.67 2.07 -14.34
CA VAL A 436 18.68 1.63 -13.40
C VAL A 436 19.87 1.04 -14.15
N ASP A 437 21.07 1.23 -13.58
CA ASP A 437 22.33 0.73 -14.12
C ASP A 437 22.87 -0.38 -13.24
N TYR A 438 23.38 -1.44 -13.86
CA TYR A 438 24.01 -2.55 -13.16
C TYR A 438 25.32 -2.10 -12.47
N VAL A 439 25.46 -2.49 -11.20
CA VAL A 439 26.67 -2.20 -10.41
C VAL A 439 27.45 -3.48 -10.12
N SER A 440 26.78 -4.44 -9.50
CA SER A 440 27.41 -5.71 -9.12
C SER A 440 26.35 -6.76 -8.84
N SER A 441 26.75 -8.02 -8.85
CA SER A 441 25.91 -9.13 -8.40
C SER A 441 26.74 -10.22 -7.75
N HIS A 442 26.09 -11.03 -6.94
CA HIS A 442 26.66 -12.25 -6.34
C HIS A 442 25.54 -13.30 -6.21
N ASP A 443 25.94 -14.52 -5.92
CA ASP A 443 25.08 -15.71 -5.85
C ASP A 443 24.35 -16.02 -7.16
N ASP A 444 23.79 -17.20 -7.24
CA ASP A 444 22.96 -17.71 -8.34
C ASP A 444 21.70 -18.37 -7.75
N PHE A 445 20.59 -18.34 -8.47
CA PHE A 445 19.34 -19.07 -8.18
C PHE A 445 18.64 -18.76 -6.84
N PRO A 446 18.43 -17.46 -6.45
CA PRO A 446 18.47 -16.23 -7.25
C PRO A 446 19.81 -15.49 -7.14
N MET A 447 20.07 -14.65 -8.14
CA MET A 447 21.17 -13.67 -8.09
C MET A 447 20.78 -12.49 -7.20
N ASN A 448 21.70 -12.04 -6.37
CA ASN A 448 21.58 -10.77 -5.65
C ASN A 448 22.22 -9.66 -6.48
N VAL A 449 21.43 -8.71 -6.94
CA VAL A 449 21.87 -7.67 -7.87
C VAL A 449 21.75 -6.30 -7.22
N LYS A 450 22.83 -5.51 -7.30
CA LYS A 450 22.87 -4.11 -6.88
C LYS A 450 22.67 -3.23 -8.11
N TRP A 451 21.63 -2.43 -8.09
CA TRP A 451 21.30 -1.43 -9.09
C TRP A 451 21.66 -0.03 -8.62
N LYS A 452 22.15 0.82 -9.52
CA LYS A 452 22.24 2.26 -9.34
C LYS A 452 21.04 2.92 -10.01
N LEU A 453 20.26 3.70 -9.27
CA LEU A 453 19.18 4.50 -9.80
C LEU A 453 19.73 5.70 -10.56
N GLN A 454 19.27 5.96 -11.77
CA GLN A 454 19.69 7.16 -12.54
C GLN A 454 19.09 8.45 -11.96
N LYS A 455 18.00 8.35 -11.20
CA LYS A 455 17.39 9.43 -10.42
C LYS A 455 17.14 8.95 -8.99
N PRO A 456 17.26 9.83 -7.98
CA PRO A 456 17.11 9.43 -6.59
C PRO A 456 15.75 8.76 -6.30
N ALA A 457 15.72 7.82 -5.38
CA ALA A 457 14.49 7.23 -4.92
C ALA A 457 13.58 8.26 -4.23
N MET A 458 12.28 8.06 -4.34
CA MET A 458 11.30 8.91 -3.64
C MET A 458 11.48 8.79 -2.13
N ALA A 459 11.45 9.93 -1.42
CA ALA A 459 11.69 10.00 0.03
C ALA A 459 10.76 9.08 0.87
N GLN A 460 9.54 8.82 0.38
CA GLN A 460 8.59 7.94 1.05
C GLN A 460 9.08 6.48 1.14
N TYR A 461 9.93 6.03 0.21
CA TYR A 461 10.49 4.68 0.20
C TYR A 461 11.79 4.56 1.00
N LEU A 462 12.49 5.69 1.27
CA LEU A 462 13.74 5.69 2.04
C LEU A 462 13.52 5.45 3.54
N LYS A 463 12.35 5.71 4.04
CA LYS A 463 11.99 5.56 5.47
C LYS A 463 11.54 4.15 5.84
N ALA A 464 11.73 3.20 4.93
CA ALA A 464 11.44 1.78 5.13
C ALA A 464 12.70 0.98 5.54
N ILE A 465 13.80 1.68 5.76
CA ILE A 465 15.10 1.12 6.20
C ILE A 465 15.23 1.29 7.70
#